data_d014002578b0f4c63ab635e3a7df5e19
#
_entry.id   d014002578b0f4c63ab635e3a7df5e19
#
_cell.length_a   1.000
_cell.length_b   1.000
_cell.length_c   1.000
_cell.angle_alpha   90.00
_cell.angle_beta   90.00
_cell.angle_gamma   90.00
#
_symmetry.space_group_name_H-M   'P 1'
#
loop_
_entity.id
_entity.type
_entity.pdbx_description
1 polymer ?
#
loop_
_entity_poly.entity_id
_entity_poly.type
_entity_poly.pdbx_seq_one_letter_code
_entity_poly.pdbx_strand_id
1 'polypeptide(L)'
;MKDKYGNDIDKTFDIKFTRLVNENDFSAEFIDKTTGDKIVYDTHKVNASVWPVVGVLVGYLAKHSIKLAIKKYGKNVVTSMIRTSPKVAVEAAKKLGYSPTKSYSHGKKVFERNKRGNPMYITPDADNHSGGAWKGASSIKELGNKKTRSGTYDANLKRIGD
;
A
#
# COMPACT_ATOMS: atom_id res chain seq x y z
N MET A 1 13.87 2.19 9.58
CA MET A 1 14.23 1.79 10.96
C MET A 1 15.63 2.35 11.24
N LYS A 2 15.85 2.93 12.41
CA LYS A 2 17.18 3.47 12.76
C LYS A 2 17.91 2.45 13.65
N ASP A 3 19.21 2.31 13.44
CA ASP A 3 20.06 1.52 14.33
C ASP A 3 20.24 2.23 15.69
N LYS A 4 20.96 1.60 16.62
CA LYS A 4 21.27 2.17 17.94
C LYS A 4 22.08 3.49 17.86
N TYR A 5 22.60 3.84 16.69
CA TYR A 5 23.36 5.06 16.42
C TYR A 5 22.57 6.09 15.62
N GLY A 6 21.29 5.81 15.30
CA GLY A 6 20.40 6.71 14.55
C GLY A 6 20.52 6.64 13.02
N ASN A 7 21.28 5.68 12.47
CA ASN A 7 21.41 5.48 11.04
C ASN A 7 20.22 4.69 10.49
N ASP A 8 19.77 5.03 9.27
CA ASP A 8 18.78 4.23 8.59
C ASP A 8 19.35 2.88 8.17
N ILE A 9 18.80 1.80 8.73
CA ILE A 9 19.18 0.44 8.32
C ILE A 9 18.32 0.07 7.12
N ASP A 10 18.95 -0.12 5.98
CA ASP A 10 18.35 -0.78 4.81
C ASP A 10 18.20 -2.29 5.11
N LYS A 11 17.15 -2.64 5.85
CA LYS A 11 16.83 -4.03 6.12
C LYS A 11 16.22 -4.66 4.86
N THR A 12 16.89 -5.65 4.33
CA THR A 12 16.36 -6.49 3.25
C THR A 12 15.76 -7.75 3.84
N PHE A 13 14.52 -8.02 3.47
CA PHE A 13 13.80 -9.21 3.93
C PHE A 13 13.53 -10.16 2.77
N ASP A 14 13.65 -11.45 3.03
CA ASP A 14 12.97 -12.46 2.24
C ASP A 14 11.57 -12.65 2.79
N ILE A 15 10.58 -12.70 1.90
CA ILE A 15 9.18 -12.85 2.28
C ILE A 15 8.72 -14.25 1.88
N LYS A 16 8.26 -15.00 2.87
CA LYS A 16 7.66 -16.31 2.67
C LYS A 16 6.22 -16.29 3.12
N PHE A 17 5.29 -16.46 2.18
CA PHE A 17 3.88 -16.62 2.55
C PHE A 17 3.68 -18.00 3.19
N THR A 18 3.13 -17.99 4.40
CA THR A 18 2.79 -19.21 5.15
C THR A 18 1.30 -19.57 4.99
N ARG A 19 0.47 -18.57 4.70
CA ARG A 19 -0.94 -18.73 4.37
C ARG A 19 -1.33 -17.62 3.39
N LEU A 20 -2.05 -17.97 2.34
CA LEU A 20 -2.55 -17.01 1.35
C LEU A 20 -3.94 -17.48 0.89
N VAL A 21 -4.98 -16.86 1.42
CA VAL A 21 -6.36 -17.10 1.01
C VAL A 21 -6.77 -16.07 -0.05
N ASN A 22 -6.51 -14.80 0.24
CA ASN A 22 -6.70 -13.68 -0.67
C ASN A 22 -5.83 -12.49 -0.22
N GLU A 23 -5.95 -11.36 -0.90
CA GLU A 23 -5.14 -10.15 -0.64
C GLU A 23 -5.35 -9.53 0.74
N ASN A 24 -6.46 -9.85 1.42
CA ASN A 24 -6.76 -9.36 2.77
C ASN A 24 -6.63 -10.44 3.84
N ASP A 25 -6.42 -11.68 3.43
CA ASP A 25 -6.34 -12.83 4.31
C ASP A 25 -5.09 -13.62 3.97
N PHE A 26 -3.98 -13.26 4.59
CA PHE A 26 -2.70 -13.94 4.44
C PHE A 26 -1.86 -13.86 5.70
N SER A 27 -0.89 -14.77 5.80
CA SER A 27 0.21 -14.72 6.76
C SER A 27 1.51 -14.83 6.01
N ALA A 28 2.53 -14.10 6.43
CA ALA A 28 3.85 -14.14 5.84
C ALA A 28 4.95 -14.04 6.91
N GLU A 29 6.06 -14.72 6.66
CA GLU A 29 7.30 -14.56 7.40
C GLU A 29 8.20 -13.59 6.64
N PHE A 30 8.67 -12.57 7.32
CA PHE A 30 9.72 -11.67 6.86
C PHE A 30 11.01 -12.09 7.52
N ILE A 31 11.96 -12.55 6.74
CA ILE A 31 13.26 -13.04 7.21
C ILE A 31 14.31 -11.98 6.90
N ASP A 32 14.89 -11.38 7.93
CA ASP A 32 16.00 -10.43 7.78
C ASP A 32 17.20 -11.17 7.17
N LYS A 33 17.63 -10.76 5.98
CA LYS A 33 18.77 -11.41 5.28
C LYS A 33 20.10 -11.24 5.99
N THR A 34 20.21 -10.24 6.85
CA THR A 34 21.45 -9.95 7.56
C THR A 34 21.56 -10.71 8.87
N THR A 35 20.47 -10.77 9.64
CA THR A 35 20.47 -11.39 10.97
C THR A 35 19.83 -12.76 11.01
N GLY A 36 19.00 -13.09 10.01
CA GLY A 36 18.17 -14.31 10.01
C GLY A 36 16.93 -14.21 10.92
N ASP A 37 16.71 -13.05 11.55
CA ASP A 37 15.55 -12.82 12.40
C ASP A 37 14.26 -12.93 11.59
N LYS A 38 13.24 -13.53 12.21
CA LYS A 38 11.94 -13.73 11.59
C LYS A 38 10.89 -12.85 12.24
N ILE A 39 10.09 -12.17 11.41
CA ILE A 39 8.90 -11.44 11.82
C ILE A 39 7.70 -12.10 11.14
N VAL A 40 6.73 -12.54 11.91
CA VAL A 40 5.49 -13.12 11.38
C VAL A 40 4.45 -12.02 11.26
N TYR A 41 3.92 -11.83 10.07
CA TYR A 41 2.78 -10.97 9.79
C TYR A 41 1.54 -11.85 9.55
N ASP A 42 0.45 -11.55 10.26
CA ASP A 42 -0.82 -12.25 10.11
C ASP A 42 -1.95 -11.21 10.06
N THR A 43 -2.71 -11.20 8.97
CA THR A 43 -3.81 -10.24 8.78
C THR A 43 -4.94 -10.39 9.81
N HIS A 44 -5.05 -11.53 10.47
CA HIS A 44 -6.01 -11.75 11.56
C HIS A 44 -5.52 -11.30 12.93
N LYS A 45 -4.23 -11.07 13.08
CA LYS A 45 -3.61 -10.65 14.33
C LYS A 45 -3.16 -9.21 14.23
N VAL A 46 -3.99 -8.28 14.69
CA VAL A 46 -3.59 -6.88 14.85
C VAL A 46 -2.68 -6.77 16.06
N ASN A 47 -1.39 -7.03 15.87
CA ASN A 47 -0.37 -6.93 16.92
C ASN A 47 0.63 -5.82 16.62
N ALA A 48 1.27 -5.32 17.67
CA ALA A 48 2.35 -4.33 17.62
C ALA A 48 3.54 -4.73 16.71
N SER A 49 3.67 -6.01 16.34
CA SER A 49 4.66 -6.55 15.40
C SER A 49 4.46 -6.13 13.94
N VAL A 50 3.30 -5.53 13.58
CA VAL A 50 3.02 -5.00 12.23
C VAL A 50 3.86 -3.76 11.91
N TRP A 51 4.24 -2.98 12.93
CA TRP A 51 4.97 -1.72 12.77
C TRP A 51 6.32 -1.84 12.06
N PRO A 52 7.18 -2.85 12.32
CA PRO A 52 8.45 -2.99 11.61
C PRO A 52 8.25 -3.20 10.10
N VAL A 53 7.23 -3.97 9.70
CA VAL A 53 6.92 -4.27 8.30
C VAL A 53 6.44 -3.02 7.57
N VAL A 54 5.55 -2.24 8.20
CA VAL A 54 5.08 -0.96 7.65
C VAL A 54 6.24 0.01 7.49
N GLY A 55 7.10 0.14 8.50
CA GLY A 55 8.28 1.00 8.44
C GLY A 55 9.26 0.63 7.34
N VAL A 56 9.46 -0.67 7.09
CA VAL A 56 10.31 -1.18 6.01
C VAL A 56 9.74 -0.78 4.65
N LEU A 57 8.45 -0.99 4.42
CA LEU A 57 7.84 -0.66 3.13
C LEU A 57 7.75 0.86 2.90
N VAL A 58 7.45 1.65 3.93
CA VAL A 58 7.48 3.12 3.86
C VAL A 58 8.89 3.61 3.50
N GLY A 59 9.92 3.11 4.17
CA GLY A 59 11.32 3.45 3.86
C GLY A 59 11.74 3.05 2.45
N TYR A 60 11.31 1.89 1.98
CA TYR A 60 11.59 1.44 0.61
C TYR A 60 10.90 2.33 -0.43
N LEU A 61 9.61 2.64 -0.27
CA LEU A 61 8.86 3.51 -1.17
C LEU A 61 9.35 4.96 -1.16
N ALA A 62 9.96 5.43 -0.07
CA ALA A 62 10.58 6.74 -0.05
C ALA A 62 11.76 6.86 -1.04
N LYS A 63 12.45 5.75 -1.30
CA LYS A 63 13.66 5.70 -2.14
C LYS A 63 13.46 5.04 -3.52
N HIS A 64 12.44 4.20 -3.67
CA HIS A 64 12.21 3.36 -4.85
C HIS A 64 10.78 3.44 -5.36
N SER A 65 10.55 3.03 -6.62
CA SER A 65 9.24 3.01 -7.24
C SER A 65 8.35 1.90 -6.67
N ILE A 66 7.03 2.03 -6.88
CA ILE A 66 6.06 0.97 -6.56
C ILE A 66 6.36 -0.31 -7.34
N LYS A 67 6.76 -0.18 -8.61
CA LYS A 67 7.14 -1.34 -9.44
C LYS A 67 8.28 -2.14 -8.83
N LEU A 68 9.31 -1.48 -8.29
CA LEU A 68 10.42 -2.14 -7.60
C LEU A 68 9.96 -2.74 -6.25
N ALA A 69 9.08 -2.08 -5.52
CA ALA A 69 8.50 -2.62 -4.30
C ALA A 69 7.70 -3.91 -4.57
N ILE A 70 6.91 -3.94 -5.64
CA ILE A 70 6.18 -5.14 -6.07
C ILE A 70 7.14 -6.27 -6.44
N LYS A 71 8.21 -5.97 -7.16
CA LYS A 71 9.23 -6.95 -7.52
C LYS A 71 9.91 -7.54 -6.28
N LYS A 72 10.17 -6.73 -5.26
CA LYS A 72 10.87 -7.15 -4.04
C LYS A 72 9.97 -7.86 -3.03
N TYR A 73 8.78 -7.33 -2.78
CA TYR A 73 7.89 -7.78 -1.70
C TYR A 73 6.67 -8.56 -2.19
N GLY A 74 6.40 -8.53 -3.49
CA GLY A 74 5.22 -9.14 -4.09
C GLY A 74 4.02 -8.19 -4.21
N LYS A 75 3.21 -8.41 -5.25
CA LYS A 75 2.03 -7.60 -5.54
C LYS A 75 1.02 -7.60 -4.39
N ASN A 76 0.75 -8.77 -3.80
CA ASN A 76 -0.25 -8.93 -2.75
C ASN A 76 0.14 -8.15 -1.48
N VAL A 77 1.42 -8.18 -1.09
CA VAL A 77 1.92 -7.45 0.08
C VAL A 77 1.78 -5.95 -0.14
N VAL A 78 2.24 -5.43 -1.26
CA VAL A 78 2.17 -3.98 -1.57
C VAL A 78 0.73 -3.51 -1.65
N THR A 79 -0.13 -4.23 -2.36
CA THR A 79 -1.57 -3.92 -2.48
C THR A 79 -2.26 -3.89 -1.12
N SER A 80 -2.06 -4.92 -0.30
CA SER A 80 -2.65 -5.00 1.03
C SER A 80 -2.15 -3.88 1.94
N MET A 81 -0.86 -3.55 1.90
CA MET A 81 -0.29 -2.47 2.72
C MET A 81 -0.81 -1.08 2.31
N ILE A 82 -0.98 -0.81 1.02
CA ILE A 82 -1.63 0.43 0.55
C ILE A 82 -3.04 0.56 1.13
N ARG A 83 -3.79 -0.54 1.16
CA ARG A 83 -5.18 -0.55 1.65
C ARG A 83 -5.30 -0.43 3.16
N THR A 84 -4.39 -1.02 3.91
CA THR A 84 -4.48 -1.16 5.36
C THR A 84 -3.62 -0.17 6.16
N SER A 85 -2.56 0.39 5.55
CA SER A 85 -1.66 1.33 6.22
C SER A 85 -1.77 2.73 5.61
N PRO A 86 -2.26 3.73 6.36
CA PRO A 86 -2.28 5.12 5.89
C PRO A 86 -0.90 5.67 5.52
N LYS A 87 0.15 5.27 6.24
CA LYS A 87 1.53 5.69 5.95
C LYS A 87 2.03 5.14 4.62
N VAL A 88 1.77 3.87 4.33
CA VAL A 88 2.11 3.25 3.05
C VAL A 88 1.30 3.88 1.92
N ALA A 89 0.00 4.12 2.11
CA ALA A 89 -0.84 4.78 1.12
C ALA A 89 -0.32 6.17 0.75
N VAL A 90 0.12 6.98 1.71
CA VAL A 90 0.70 8.30 1.47
C VAL A 90 1.96 8.21 0.60
N GLU A 91 2.90 7.33 0.95
CA GLU A 91 4.15 7.18 0.20
C GLU A 91 3.91 6.61 -1.21
N ALA A 92 3.01 5.64 -1.34
CA ALA A 92 2.62 5.09 -2.63
C ALA A 92 1.95 6.14 -3.52
N ALA A 93 1.01 6.92 -2.98
CA ALA A 93 0.35 8.00 -3.73
C ALA A 93 1.35 9.07 -4.21
N LYS A 94 2.30 9.45 -3.37
CA LYS A 94 3.38 10.38 -3.77
C LYS A 94 4.19 9.86 -4.95
N LYS A 95 4.53 8.57 -4.96
CA LYS A 95 5.25 7.92 -6.08
C LYS A 95 4.44 7.91 -7.38
N LEU A 96 3.11 7.90 -7.28
CA LEU A 96 2.22 7.98 -8.43
C LEU A 96 1.94 9.42 -8.90
N GLY A 97 2.49 10.42 -8.21
CA GLY A 97 2.30 11.84 -8.55
C GLY A 97 1.06 12.46 -7.94
N TYR A 98 0.63 11.98 -6.77
CA TYR A 98 -0.51 12.48 -6.00
C TYR A 98 -0.07 13.07 -4.67
N SER A 99 -0.86 14.01 -4.15
CA SER A 99 -0.69 14.63 -2.85
C SER A 99 -1.91 14.42 -1.96
N PRO A 100 -1.74 14.27 -0.63
CA PRO A 100 -2.86 14.10 0.27
C PRO A 100 -3.74 15.35 0.32
N THR A 101 -5.06 15.17 0.34
CA THR A 101 -6.05 16.20 0.56
C THR A 101 -6.54 16.20 2.01
N LYS A 102 -7.44 17.11 2.37
CA LYS A 102 -8.15 17.09 3.66
C LYS A 102 -9.36 16.14 3.66
N SER A 103 -9.72 15.60 2.51
CA SER A 103 -10.93 14.78 2.32
C SER A 103 -10.68 13.30 2.57
N TYR A 104 -11.78 12.59 2.85
CA TYR A 104 -11.85 11.15 3.04
C TYR A 104 -12.98 10.56 2.20
N SER A 105 -12.82 9.33 1.76
CA SER A 105 -13.86 8.53 1.11
C SER A 105 -13.86 7.14 1.74
N HIS A 106 -15.01 6.69 2.22
CA HIS A 106 -15.16 5.41 2.96
C HIS A 106 -14.12 5.22 4.09
N GLY A 107 -13.84 6.31 4.83
CA GLY A 107 -12.84 6.30 5.92
C GLY A 107 -11.39 6.29 5.49
N LYS A 108 -11.09 6.34 4.20
CA LYS A 108 -9.74 6.37 3.64
C LYS A 108 -9.39 7.77 3.10
N LYS A 109 -8.11 8.14 3.24
CA LYS A 109 -7.59 9.41 2.75
C LYS A 109 -7.77 9.55 1.24
N VAL A 110 -8.19 10.72 0.79
CA VAL A 110 -8.24 11.06 -0.65
C VAL A 110 -6.96 11.78 -1.04
N PHE A 111 -6.43 11.43 -2.19
CA PHE A 111 -5.25 12.03 -2.80
C PHE A 111 -5.62 12.67 -4.14
N GLU A 112 -5.05 13.82 -4.42
CA GLU A 112 -5.25 14.60 -5.65
C GLU A 112 -4.01 14.54 -6.51
N ARG A 113 -4.20 14.39 -7.81
CA ARG A 113 -3.12 14.36 -8.78
C ARG A 113 -2.44 15.72 -8.92
N ASN A 114 -1.12 15.76 -8.89
CA ASN A 114 -0.32 17.00 -8.97
C ASN A 114 -0.37 17.66 -10.36
N LYS A 115 -0.65 16.88 -11.39
CA LYS A 115 -0.79 17.33 -12.79
C LYS A 115 -2.13 16.87 -13.34
N ARG A 116 -2.70 17.60 -14.31
CA ARG A 116 -3.92 17.16 -15.00
C ARG A 116 -3.79 15.73 -15.52
N GLY A 117 -4.80 14.93 -15.32
CA GLY A 117 -4.84 13.55 -15.78
C GLY A 117 -5.97 12.75 -15.12
N ASN A 118 -6.17 11.52 -15.59
CA ASN A 118 -7.21 10.63 -15.12
C ASN A 118 -6.60 9.37 -14.48
N PRO A 119 -7.08 8.92 -13.32
CA PRO A 119 -8.03 9.60 -12.43
C PRO A 119 -7.41 10.84 -11.76
N MET A 120 -8.21 11.89 -11.53
CA MET A 120 -7.75 13.09 -10.84
C MET A 120 -7.60 12.86 -9.34
N TYR A 121 -8.50 12.07 -8.76
CA TYR A 121 -8.52 11.71 -7.34
C TYR A 121 -8.44 10.20 -7.17
N ILE A 122 -7.67 9.77 -6.18
CA ILE A 122 -7.58 8.37 -5.76
C ILE A 122 -7.75 8.23 -4.26
N THR A 123 -8.21 7.08 -3.82
CA THR A 123 -8.29 6.67 -2.41
C THR A 123 -7.98 5.18 -2.30
N PRO A 124 -7.37 4.69 -1.20
CA PRO A 124 -7.20 3.25 -1.00
C PRO A 124 -8.52 2.50 -1.11
N ASP A 125 -8.51 1.36 -1.77
CA ASP A 125 -9.70 0.52 -1.91
C ASP A 125 -10.12 -0.05 -0.55
N ALA A 126 -11.26 0.40 -0.02
CA ALA A 126 -11.78 -0.06 1.27
C ALA A 126 -12.48 -1.43 1.15
N ASP A 127 -13.09 -1.74 -0.01
CA ASP A 127 -14.03 -2.85 -0.15
C ASP A 127 -13.38 -4.15 -0.67
N ASN A 128 -12.28 -4.04 -1.39
CA ASN A 128 -11.54 -5.17 -1.99
C ASN A 128 -12.32 -6.09 -2.93
N HIS A 129 -13.42 -5.64 -3.49
CA HIS A 129 -14.24 -6.49 -4.36
C HIS A 129 -13.54 -6.89 -5.68
N SER A 130 -12.59 -6.10 -6.14
CA SER A 130 -11.91 -6.31 -7.43
C SER A 130 -10.39 -6.52 -7.30
N GLY A 131 -9.89 -6.75 -6.09
CA GLY A 131 -8.47 -7.01 -5.84
C GLY A 131 -7.54 -5.79 -6.10
N GLY A 132 -8.08 -4.58 -6.10
CA GLY A 132 -7.34 -3.36 -6.36
C GLY A 132 -6.71 -2.73 -5.12
N ALA A 133 -5.75 -1.82 -5.36
CA ALA A 133 -5.16 -0.98 -4.33
C ALA A 133 -5.91 0.35 -4.19
N TRP A 134 -6.44 0.88 -5.29
CA TRP A 134 -7.03 2.19 -5.37
C TRP A 134 -8.40 2.21 -6.04
N LYS A 135 -9.26 3.13 -5.59
CA LYS A 135 -10.42 3.62 -6.34
C LYS A 135 -10.06 4.99 -6.90
N GLY A 136 -10.50 5.27 -8.13
CA GLY A 136 -10.22 6.53 -8.81
C GLY A 136 -11.47 7.20 -9.35
N ALA A 137 -11.45 8.54 -9.43
CA ALA A 137 -12.53 9.33 -10.01
C ALA A 137 -12.03 10.69 -10.53
N SER A 138 -12.89 11.39 -11.26
CA SER A 138 -12.64 12.75 -11.75
C SER A 138 -12.88 13.82 -10.67
N SER A 139 -13.70 13.50 -9.66
CA SER A 139 -13.99 14.37 -8.51
C SER A 139 -14.07 13.58 -7.22
N ILE A 140 -13.92 14.27 -6.09
CA ILE A 140 -14.02 13.66 -4.75
C ILE A 140 -15.42 13.07 -4.53
N LYS A 141 -16.46 13.76 -5.00
CA LYS A 141 -17.85 13.30 -4.90
C LYS A 141 -18.08 11.97 -5.61
N GLU A 142 -17.47 11.80 -6.78
CA GLU A 142 -17.60 10.59 -7.58
C GLU A 142 -16.90 9.37 -6.99
N LEU A 143 -15.85 9.57 -6.17
CA LEU A 143 -15.16 8.46 -5.48
C LEU A 143 -16.09 7.64 -4.58
N GLY A 144 -17.08 8.27 -3.98
CA GLY A 144 -18.01 7.64 -3.05
C GLY A 144 -19.02 6.68 -3.67
N ASN A 145 -19.14 6.64 -5.00
CA ASN A 145 -20.19 5.85 -5.68
C ASN A 145 -19.61 5.02 -6.81
N LYS A 146 -19.89 3.71 -6.79
CA LYS A 146 -19.46 2.76 -7.82
C LYS A 146 -19.89 3.17 -9.23
N LYS A 147 -21.07 3.76 -9.39
CA LYS A 147 -21.60 4.15 -10.70
C LYS A 147 -20.94 5.38 -11.32
N THR A 148 -20.29 6.22 -10.51
CA THR A 148 -19.72 7.50 -10.95
C THR A 148 -18.20 7.52 -10.93
N ARG A 149 -17.56 6.66 -10.16
CA ARG A 149 -16.09 6.56 -10.14
C ARG A 149 -15.52 6.03 -11.45
N SER A 150 -14.28 6.37 -11.75
CA SER A 150 -13.59 5.93 -12.96
C SER A 150 -13.19 4.45 -12.95
N GLY A 151 -13.18 3.83 -11.76
CA GLY A 151 -12.89 2.41 -11.61
C GLY A 151 -11.98 2.06 -10.43
N THR A 152 -11.57 0.80 -10.43
CA THR A 152 -10.60 0.21 -9.51
C THR A 152 -9.26 0.06 -10.21
N TYR A 153 -8.19 0.34 -9.49
CA TYR A 153 -6.82 0.36 -10.02
C TYR A 153 -5.89 -0.51 -9.16
N ASP A 154 -4.90 -1.12 -9.80
CA ASP A 154 -3.84 -1.83 -9.10
C ASP A 154 -2.86 -0.85 -8.39
N ALA A 155 -1.83 -1.40 -7.74
CA ALA A 155 -0.85 -0.59 -7.01
C ALA A 155 -0.08 0.39 -7.91
N ASN A 156 0.12 0.07 -9.20
CA ASN A 156 0.76 0.93 -10.20
C ASN A 156 -0.20 1.88 -10.92
N LEU A 157 -1.45 1.97 -10.46
CA LEU A 157 -2.49 2.79 -11.07
C LEU A 157 -2.94 2.31 -12.46
N LYS A 158 -2.81 1.03 -12.75
CA LYS A 158 -3.43 0.41 -13.93
C LYS A 158 -4.87 0.05 -13.59
N ARG A 159 -5.82 0.47 -14.43
CA ARG A 159 -7.25 0.12 -14.25
C ARG A 159 -7.45 -1.38 -14.40
N ILE A 160 -8.15 -2.00 -13.45
CA ILE A 160 -8.42 -3.44 -13.41
C ILE A 160 -9.91 -3.79 -13.30
N GLY A 161 -10.77 -2.81 -13.06
CA GLY A 161 -12.20 -3.04 -12.95
C GLY A 161 -12.99 -1.81 -12.50
N ASP A 162 -14.25 -2.02 -12.19
CA ASP A 162 -15.19 -1.02 -11.66
C ASP A 162 -15.47 -1.22 -10.18
#